data_edf6bd83d993bc9bd604ecde063e0645
#
_entry.id   edf6bd83d993bc9bd604ecde063e0645
#
_cell.length_a   1.000
_cell.length_b   1.000
_cell.length_c   1.000
_cell.angle_alpha   90.00
_cell.angle_beta   90.00
_cell.angle_gamma   90.00
#
_symmetry.space_group_name_H-M   'P 1'
#
loop_
_entity.id
_entity.type
_entity.pdbx_description
1 polymer ?
#
loop_
_entity_poly.entity_id
_entity_poly.type
_entity_poly.pdbx_seq_one_letter_code
_entity_poly.pdbx_strand_id
1 'polypeptide(L)'
;APSAASQKETVQAAFDEFADRIFKEELSAASTLDLHYIVTDPESCGIETGPPTLGTFRLTNLIQGNAEAKAVKAQLEEFDVSSLAFDQQVLYDTLMETLDAALMAEGLELYEQPLSPTIGVQAQLPILLAEYEFNCKADIENYLALLEQLDQYYGQLLEFEFQKADAGLGLSDEGIDAIASSCEGYLIPPEENFLTESFDARLETFSGGQSAKDNAGLLTD
;
A
#
# COMPACT_ATOMS: atom_id res chain seq x y z
N ALA A 1 18.18 42.68 8.30
CA ALA A 1 18.13 41.28 8.55
C ALA A 1 16.75 40.95 9.15
N PRO A 2 16.09 39.82 8.78
CA PRO A 2 14.85 39.44 9.38
C PRO A 2 15.01 39.23 10.90
N SER A 3 13.92 39.46 11.66
CA SER A 3 13.97 39.25 13.11
C SER A 3 14.06 37.72 13.42
N ALA A 4 14.56 37.38 14.60
CA ALA A 4 14.63 35.96 15.03
C ALA A 4 13.24 35.27 15.00
N ALA A 5 12.16 36.01 15.33
CA ALA A 5 10.80 35.52 15.23
C ALA A 5 10.39 35.19 13.78
N SER A 6 10.72 36.10 12.83
CA SER A 6 10.43 35.88 11.41
C SER A 6 11.23 34.72 10.81
N GLN A 7 12.46 34.49 11.30
CA GLN A 7 13.25 33.33 10.88
C GLN A 7 12.65 32.01 11.40
N LYS A 8 12.18 31.98 12.64
CA LYS A 8 11.52 30.84 13.24
C LYS A 8 10.24 30.47 12.49
N GLU A 9 9.37 31.42 12.20
CA GLU A 9 8.15 31.23 11.40
C GLU A 9 8.46 30.67 10.01
N THR A 10 9.55 31.11 9.37
CA THR A 10 9.97 30.59 8.06
C THR A 10 10.41 29.13 8.13
N VAL A 11 11.14 28.72 9.19
CA VAL A 11 11.56 27.33 9.39
C VAL A 11 10.33 26.44 9.65
N GLN A 12 9.39 26.89 10.45
CA GLN A 12 8.16 26.16 10.76
C GLN A 12 7.30 25.94 9.50
N ALA A 13 7.12 26.98 8.69
CA ALA A 13 6.39 26.85 7.42
C ALA A 13 7.09 25.90 6.44
N ALA A 14 8.41 25.97 6.33
CA ALA A 14 9.17 25.05 5.48
C ALA A 14 9.08 23.59 5.95
N PHE A 15 9.02 23.37 7.27
CA PHE A 15 8.82 22.03 7.83
C PHE A 15 7.42 21.48 7.53
N ASP A 16 6.38 22.29 7.65
CA ASP A 16 5.02 21.91 7.32
C ASP A 16 4.88 21.54 5.84
N GLU A 17 5.48 22.34 4.94
CA GLU A 17 5.52 22.03 3.50
C GLU A 17 6.28 20.74 3.21
N PHE A 18 7.40 20.51 3.89
CA PHE A 18 8.17 19.26 3.78
C PHE A 18 7.33 18.06 4.23
N ALA A 19 6.72 18.11 5.42
CA ALA A 19 5.95 17.03 5.99
C ALA A 19 4.71 16.71 5.13
N ASP A 20 3.99 17.72 4.66
CA ASP A 20 2.83 17.57 3.77
C ASP A 20 3.24 16.91 2.43
N ARG A 21 4.37 17.33 1.86
CA ARG A 21 4.90 16.75 0.63
C ARG A 21 5.25 15.27 0.81
N ILE A 22 6.02 14.91 1.84
CA ILE A 22 6.42 13.52 2.10
C ILE A 22 5.20 12.64 2.32
N PHE A 23 4.22 13.11 3.10
CA PHE A 23 2.98 12.39 3.34
C PHE A 23 2.21 12.13 2.04
N LYS A 24 2.09 13.12 1.16
CA LYS A 24 1.40 12.98 -0.13
C LYS A 24 2.16 12.08 -1.09
N GLU A 25 3.48 12.20 -1.17
CA GLU A 25 4.33 11.34 -2.00
C GLU A 25 4.22 9.87 -1.58
N GLU A 26 4.26 9.58 -0.29
CA GLU A 26 4.13 8.23 0.26
C GLU A 26 2.75 7.62 -0.05
N LEU A 27 1.68 8.37 0.18
CA LEU A 27 0.32 7.90 -0.11
C LEU A 27 0.04 7.77 -1.61
N SER A 28 0.64 8.63 -2.45
CA SER A 28 0.51 8.49 -3.91
C SER A 28 1.31 7.31 -4.46
N ALA A 29 2.36 6.87 -3.77
CA ALA A 29 3.16 5.70 -4.12
C ALA A 29 2.54 4.38 -3.64
N ALA A 30 1.61 4.42 -2.68
CA ALA A 30 0.90 3.24 -2.18
C ALA A 30 0.08 2.57 -3.31
N SER A 31 -0.22 1.28 -3.15
CA SER A 31 -1.20 0.65 -4.04
C SER A 31 -2.55 1.35 -3.89
N THR A 32 -3.34 1.39 -4.97
CA THR A 32 -4.66 2.00 -4.88
C THR A 32 -5.61 1.18 -4.01
N LEU A 33 -5.34 -0.12 -3.83
CA LEU A 33 -6.04 -0.97 -2.88
C LEU A 33 -5.77 -0.50 -1.44
N ASP A 34 -4.50 -0.32 -1.07
CA ASP A 34 -4.13 0.14 0.26
C ASP A 34 -4.64 1.56 0.52
N LEU A 35 -4.49 2.46 -0.48
CA LEU A 35 -4.97 3.83 -0.39
C LEU A 35 -6.48 3.89 -0.12
N HIS A 36 -7.28 3.01 -0.74
CA HIS A 36 -8.72 2.91 -0.53
C HIS A 36 -9.11 2.65 0.94
N TYR A 37 -8.26 1.90 1.67
CA TYR A 37 -8.46 1.63 3.10
C TYR A 37 -7.91 2.71 4.02
N ILE A 38 -6.87 3.44 3.58
CA ILE A 38 -6.18 4.44 4.42
C ILE A 38 -6.89 5.79 4.36
N VAL A 39 -7.36 6.20 3.18
CA VAL A 39 -7.91 7.55 2.94
C VAL A 39 -9.25 7.47 2.22
N THR A 40 -10.30 7.96 2.87
CA THR A 40 -11.66 7.93 2.30
C THR A 40 -11.84 8.84 1.07
N ASP A 41 -11.16 9.98 1.06
CA ASP A 41 -11.22 10.97 -0.04
C ASP A 41 -9.81 11.51 -0.32
N PRO A 42 -9.00 10.79 -1.12
CA PRO A 42 -7.63 11.19 -1.44
C PRO A 42 -7.55 12.55 -2.12
N GLU A 43 -8.47 12.84 -3.03
CA GLU A 43 -8.46 14.11 -3.78
C GLU A 43 -8.64 15.32 -2.86
N SER A 44 -9.49 15.23 -1.84
CA SER A 44 -9.67 16.31 -0.85
C SER A 44 -8.43 16.57 -0.02
N CYS A 45 -7.55 15.57 0.12
CA CYS A 45 -6.26 15.67 0.77
C CYS A 45 -5.14 16.11 -0.18
N GLY A 46 -5.45 16.35 -1.47
CA GLY A 46 -4.47 16.70 -2.50
C GLY A 46 -3.55 15.54 -2.87
N ILE A 47 -4.02 14.30 -2.69
CA ILE A 47 -3.33 13.09 -3.10
C ILE A 47 -3.80 12.75 -4.51
N GLU A 48 -2.85 12.68 -5.45
CA GLU A 48 -3.14 12.26 -6.82
C GLU A 48 -3.27 10.74 -6.89
N THR A 49 -4.44 10.25 -7.25
CA THR A 49 -4.66 8.82 -7.48
C THR A 49 -4.33 8.47 -8.92
N GLY A 50 -3.41 7.52 -9.10
CA GLY A 50 -3.10 6.92 -10.40
C GLY A 50 -4.17 5.89 -10.84
N PRO A 51 -3.92 5.18 -11.96
CA PRO A 51 -4.77 4.06 -12.36
C PRO A 51 -4.76 2.96 -11.28
N PRO A 52 -5.81 2.12 -11.21
CA PRO A 52 -5.89 1.04 -10.23
C PRO A 52 -4.65 0.15 -10.24
N THR A 53 -4.07 -0.11 -9.07
CA THR A 53 -2.86 -0.94 -8.95
C THR A 53 -2.80 -1.67 -7.62
N LEU A 54 -2.35 -2.93 -7.65
CA LEU A 54 -1.94 -3.71 -6.48
C LEU A 54 -0.52 -3.34 -6.02
N GLY A 55 0.13 -2.39 -6.70
CA GLY A 55 1.52 -2.05 -6.45
C GLY A 55 2.49 -3.04 -7.10
N THR A 56 3.73 -2.98 -6.65
CA THR A 56 4.83 -3.81 -7.18
C THR A 56 5.64 -4.38 -6.02
N PHE A 57 5.81 -5.69 -5.99
CA PHE A 57 6.64 -6.36 -4.99
C PHE A 57 7.86 -7.01 -5.66
N ARG A 58 9.01 -6.34 -5.62
CA ARG A 58 10.27 -6.82 -6.18
C ARG A 58 11.43 -6.42 -5.28
N LEU A 59 12.49 -7.21 -5.26
CA LEU A 59 13.72 -6.88 -4.53
C LEU A 59 14.27 -5.48 -4.90
N THR A 60 14.21 -5.12 -6.18
CA THR A 60 14.64 -3.79 -6.65
C THR A 60 13.84 -2.64 -6.05
N ASN A 61 12.54 -2.82 -5.80
CA ASN A 61 11.70 -1.82 -5.17
C ASN A 61 12.03 -1.66 -3.68
N LEU A 62 12.31 -2.74 -2.98
CA LEU A 62 12.74 -2.69 -1.57
C LEU A 62 14.08 -1.95 -1.44
N ILE A 63 15.06 -2.25 -2.31
CA ILE A 63 16.35 -1.54 -2.34
C ILE A 63 16.16 -0.06 -2.68
N GLN A 64 15.29 0.26 -3.61
CA GLN A 64 15.00 1.65 -3.98
C GLN A 64 14.32 2.38 -2.82
N GLY A 65 13.35 1.77 -2.13
CA GLY A 65 12.69 2.34 -0.95
C GLY A 65 13.70 2.72 0.15
N ASN A 66 14.71 1.87 0.39
CA ASN A 66 15.80 2.22 1.32
C ASN A 66 16.60 3.45 0.87
N ALA A 67 16.85 3.61 -0.43
CA ALA A 67 17.55 4.79 -0.94
C ALA A 67 16.69 6.07 -0.82
N GLU A 68 15.39 5.96 -1.04
CA GLU A 68 14.42 7.04 -0.86
C GLU A 68 14.30 7.44 0.62
N ALA A 69 14.19 6.47 1.53
CA ALA A 69 14.17 6.71 2.97
C ALA A 69 15.43 7.46 3.45
N LYS A 70 16.62 7.11 2.94
CA LYS A 70 17.85 7.86 3.22
C LYS A 70 17.80 9.29 2.74
N ALA A 71 17.27 9.52 1.54
CA ALA A 71 17.17 10.86 0.97
C ALA A 71 16.18 11.74 1.77
N VAL A 72 15.06 11.17 2.20
CA VAL A 72 14.08 11.84 3.06
C VAL A 72 14.70 12.16 4.43
N LYS A 73 15.39 11.19 5.05
CA LYS A 73 16.08 11.39 6.32
C LYS A 73 17.10 12.51 6.25
N ALA A 74 17.93 12.54 5.20
CA ALA A 74 18.92 13.60 5.01
C ALA A 74 18.28 15.00 4.89
N GLN A 75 17.12 15.11 4.22
CA GLN A 75 16.38 16.38 4.16
C GLN A 75 15.78 16.75 5.53
N LEU A 76 15.29 15.79 6.28
CA LEU A 76 14.73 16.00 7.62
C LEU A 76 15.81 16.51 8.58
N GLU A 77 17.02 15.97 8.51
CA GLU A 77 18.17 16.38 9.34
C GLU A 77 18.64 17.82 9.10
N GLU A 78 18.24 18.45 7.99
CA GLU A 78 18.57 19.86 7.71
C GLU A 78 17.75 20.85 8.57
N PHE A 79 16.65 20.43 9.19
CA PHE A 79 15.81 21.29 10.02
C PHE A 79 16.44 21.53 11.41
N ASP A 80 16.45 22.78 11.84
CA ASP A 80 16.77 23.14 13.22
C ASP A 80 15.57 22.84 14.14
N VAL A 81 15.61 21.71 14.83
CA VAL A 81 14.54 21.23 15.72
C VAL A 81 14.19 22.26 16.80
N SER A 82 15.15 23.05 17.28
CA SER A 82 14.91 24.08 18.30
C SER A 82 14.03 25.23 17.79
N SER A 83 13.93 25.38 16.48
CA SER A 83 13.08 26.37 15.80
C SER A 83 11.66 25.86 15.51
N LEU A 84 11.41 24.57 15.64
CA LEU A 84 10.10 23.97 15.40
C LEU A 84 9.12 24.24 16.56
N ALA A 85 7.82 24.20 16.28
CA ALA A 85 6.78 24.18 17.31
C ALA A 85 6.75 22.79 17.97
N PHE A 86 6.10 22.69 19.13
CA PHE A 86 6.10 21.43 19.89
C PHE A 86 5.51 20.24 19.11
N ASP A 87 4.39 20.44 18.44
CA ASP A 87 3.75 19.45 17.59
C ASP A 87 4.62 19.06 16.38
N GLN A 88 5.32 20.04 15.78
CA GLN A 88 6.29 19.79 14.72
C GLN A 88 7.52 19.01 15.23
N GLN A 89 7.98 19.26 16.45
CA GLN A 89 9.06 18.47 17.08
C GLN A 89 8.63 17.02 17.28
N VAL A 90 7.39 16.76 17.74
CA VAL A 90 6.85 15.42 17.88
C VAL A 90 6.80 14.72 16.51
N LEU A 91 6.34 15.41 15.47
CA LEU A 91 6.31 14.86 14.11
C LEU A 91 7.72 14.58 13.59
N TYR A 92 8.67 15.51 13.80
CA TYR A 92 10.08 15.33 13.44
C TYR A 92 10.66 14.06 14.09
N ASP A 93 10.50 13.90 15.40
CA ASP A 93 11.01 12.75 16.14
C ASP A 93 10.36 11.44 15.65
N THR A 94 9.05 11.47 15.39
CA THR A 94 8.31 10.30 14.83
C THR A 94 8.84 9.92 13.45
N LEU A 95 9.03 10.87 12.55
CA LEU A 95 9.59 10.63 11.22
C LEU A 95 11.01 10.08 11.30
N MET A 96 11.87 10.66 12.17
CA MET A 96 13.24 10.18 12.36
C MET A 96 13.27 8.73 12.86
N GLU A 97 12.48 8.40 13.88
CA GLU A 97 12.40 7.02 14.40
C GLU A 97 11.86 6.04 13.35
N THR A 98 10.86 6.43 12.57
CA THR A 98 10.30 5.61 11.50
C THR A 98 11.32 5.34 10.40
N LEU A 99 12.04 6.38 9.95
CA LEU A 99 13.09 6.25 8.94
C LEU A 99 14.28 5.42 9.45
N ASP A 100 14.69 5.63 10.70
CA ASP A 100 15.74 4.85 11.31
C ASP A 100 15.37 3.36 11.42
N ALA A 101 14.14 3.06 11.81
CA ALA A 101 13.64 1.69 11.88
C ALA A 101 13.58 1.03 10.48
N ALA A 102 13.10 1.76 9.46
CA ALA A 102 13.09 1.28 8.08
C ALA A 102 14.51 0.98 7.56
N LEU A 103 15.45 1.88 7.84
CA LEU A 103 16.86 1.73 7.40
C LEU A 103 17.63 0.64 8.15
N MET A 104 17.15 0.15 9.30
CA MET A 104 17.72 -1.03 9.94
C MET A 104 17.58 -2.31 9.09
N ALA A 105 16.61 -2.35 8.18
CA ALA A 105 16.39 -3.46 7.26
C ALA A 105 17.25 -3.39 6.00
N GLU A 106 18.06 -2.34 5.81
CA GLU A 106 18.91 -2.20 4.64
C GLU A 106 19.93 -3.35 4.55
N GLY A 107 20.00 -3.99 3.38
CA GLY A 107 20.80 -5.18 3.13
C GLY A 107 20.18 -6.47 3.67
N LEU A 108 18.98 -6.39 4.23
CA LEU A 108 18.18 -7.52 4.73
C LEU A 108 16.88 -7.72 3.92
N GLU A 109 16.77 -7.13 2.73
CA GLU A 109 15.55 -7.13 1.92
C GLU A 109 15.06 -8.55 1.61
N LEU A 110 15.97 -9.52 1.45
CA LEU A 110 15.60 -10.92 1.23
C LEU A 110 15.06 -11.63 2.51
N TYR A 111 15.10 -10.98 3.67
CA TYR A 111 14.44 -11.47 4.88
C TYR A 111 12.96 -11.10 4.96
N GLU A 112 12.48 -10.23 4.06
CA GLU A 112 11.05 -9.96 3.94
C GLU A 112 10.26 -11.24 3.69
N GLN A 113 9.07 -11.32 4.28
CA GLN A 113 8.21 -12.50 4.23
C GLN A 113 6.81 -12.17 3.69
N PRO A 114 6.70 -11.87 2.39
CA PRO A 114 5.40 -11.54 1.78
C PRO A 114 4.43 -12.72 1.82
N LEU A 115 4.94 -13.94 1.71
CA LEU A 115 4.17 -15.17 1.87
C LEU A 115 4.46 -15.82 3.22
N SER A 116 3.43 -16.18 3.96
CA SER A 116 3.58 -16.89 5.23
C SER A 116 2.35 -17.76 5.52
N PRO A 117 2.49 -18.83 6.32
CA PRO A 117 1.39 -19.76 6.58
C PRO A 117 0.12 -19.13 7.17
N THR A 118 0.22 -17.98 7.84
CA THR A 118 -0.88 -17.39 8.60
C THR A 118 -1.31 -15.99 8.14
N ILE A 119 -0.35 -15.10 7.87
CA ILE A 119 -0.60 -13.68 7.62
C ILE A 119 0.04 -13.17 6.33
N GLY A 120 0.39 -14.07 5.42
CA GLY A 120 0.96 -13.70 4.12
C GLY A 120 -0.07 -13.06 3.18
N VAL A 121 0.43 -12.42 2.13
CA VAL A 121 -0.38 -11.79 1.09
C VAL A 121 -1.42 -12.74 0.51
N GLN A 122 -1.08 -14.03 0.34
CA GLN A 122 -2.02 -15.04 -0.16
C GLN A 122 -3.26 -15.21 0.72
N ALA A 123 -3.18 -14.91 2.01
CA ALA A 123 -4.31 -14.97 2.91
C ALA A 123 -5.04 -13.63 3.06
N GLN A 124 -4.30 -12.52 3.03
CA GLN A 124 -4.85 -11.18 3.28
C GLN A 124 -5.47 -10.53 2.05
N LEU A 125 -4.81 -10.62 0.88
CA LEU A 125 -5.27 -9.96 -0.33
C LEU A 125 -6.70 -10.37 -0.74
N PRO A 126 -7.11 -11.66 -0.71
CA PRO A 126 -8.48 -12.03 -0.98
C PRO A 126 -9.50 -11.41 -0.01
N ILE A 127 -9.13 -11.24 1.26
CA ILE A 127 -10.00 -10.61 2.26
C ILE A 127 -10.17 -9.12 1.94
N LEU A 128 -9.07 -8.41 1.67
CA LEU A 128 -9.13 -7.00 1.27
C LEU A 128 -10.00 -6.82 0.03
N LEU A 129 -9.86 -7.67 -0.97
CA LEU A 129 -10.69 -7.63 -2.16
C LEU A 129 -12.18 -7.93 -1.85
N ALA A 130 -12.48 -8.84 -0.92
CA ALA A 130 -13.85 -9.13 -0.52
C ALA A 130 -14.52 -7.95 0.23
N GLU A 131 -13.74 -7.17 0.94
CA GLU A 131 -14.21 -6.04 1.75
C GLU A 131 -14.12 -4.69 1.01
N TYR A 132 -13.61 -4.66 -0.23
CA TYR A 132 -13.46 -3.44 -1.01
C TYR A 132 -14.81 -2.72 -1.22
N GLU A 133 -14.95 -1.49 -0.73
CA GLU A 133 -16.21 -0.76 -0.74
C GLU A 133 -16.55 -0.15 -2.12
N PHE A 134 -17.82 -0.22 -2.52
CA PHE A 134 -18.34 0.40 -3.74
C PHE A 134 -19.12 1.68 -3.39
N ASN A 135 -18.44 2.81 -3.31
CA ASN A 135 -19.04 4.11 -3.03
C ASN A 135 -19.53 4.81 -4.32
N CYS A 136 -18.86 4.56 -5.44
CA CYS A 136 -19.21 5.08 -6.75
C CYS A 136 -18.95 4.03 -7.85
N LYS A 137 -19.41 4.32 -9.07
CA LYS A 137 -19.21 3.42 -10.22
C LYS A 137 -17.73 3.17 -10.52
N ALA A 138 -16.89 4.18 -10.34
CA ALA A 138 -15.46 4.04 -10.57
C ALA A 138 -14.82 3.00 -9.64
N ASP A 139 -15.33 2.81 -8.41
CA ASP A 139 -14.80 1.79 -7.48
C ASP A 139 -15.04 0.38 -8.02
N ILE A 140 -16.17 0.14 -8.70
CA ILE A 140 -16.45 -1.16 -9.33
C ILE A 140 -15.47 -1.40 -10.48
N GLU A 141 -15.25 -0.40 -11.34
CA GLU A 141 -14.31 -0.47 -12.46
C GLU A 141 -12.87 -0.67 -11.94
N ASN A 142 -12.49 0.05 -10.89
CA ASN A 142 -11.19 -0.10 -10.23
C ASN A 142 -11.01 -1.49 -9.63
N TYR A 143 -12.03 -2.02 -8.94
CA TYR A 143 -12.00 -3.37 -8.38
C TYR A 143 -11.75 -4.44 -9.44
N LEU A 144 -12.44 -4.37 -10.57
CA LEU A 144 -12.24 -5.31 -11.68
C LEU A 144 -10.82 -5.21 -12.25
N ALA A 145 -10.31 -3.99 -12.41
CA ALA A 145 -8.94 -3.76 -12.87
C ALA A 145 -7.88 -4.26 -11.87
N LEU A 146 -8.17 -4.27 -10.56
CA LEU A 146 -7.31 -4.88 -9.55
C LEU A 146 -7.30 -6.41 -9.66
N LEU A 147 -8.47 -7.04 -9.91
CA LEU A 147 -8.54 -8.49 -10.12
C LEU A 147 -7.70 -8.94 -11.33
N GLU A 148 -7.70 -8.18 -12.42
CA GLU A 148 -6.89 -8.48 -13.61
C GLU A 148 -5.37 -8.49 -13.35
N GLN A 149 -4.92 -7.84 -12.26
CA GLN A 149 -3.50 -7.75 -11.91
C GLN A 149 -3.01 -8.89 -11.00
N LEU A 150 -3.91 -9.72 -10.48
CA LEU A 150 -3.55 -10.76 -9.51
C LEU A 150 -2.47 -11.71 -10.03
N ASP A 151 -2.59 -12.18 -11.28
CA ASP A 151 -1.62 -13.10 -11.88
C ASP A 151 -0.21 -12.48 -11.92
N GLN A 152 -0.11 -11.24 -12.38
CA GLN A 152 1.15 -10.51 -12.43
C GLN A 152 1.72 -10.25 -11.03
N TYR A 153 0.88 -9.88 -10.07
CA TYR A 153 1.30 -9.56 -8.72
C TYR A 153 1.82 -10.82 -7.99
N TYR A 154 1.09 -11.92 -8.05
CA TYR A 154 1.56 -13.20 -7.50
C TYR A 154 2.81 -13.73 -8.22
N GLY A 155 2.94 -13.48 -9.52
CA GLY A 155 4.16 -13.78 -10.26
C GLY A 155 5.39 -13.05 -9.71
N GLN A 156 5.26 -11.79 -9.26
CA GLN A 156 6.34 -11.05 -8.62
C GLN A 156 6.70 -11.62 -7.25
N LEU A 157 5.70 -12.00 -6.44
CA LEU A 157 5.93 -12.66 -5.15
C LEU A 157 6.68 -13.97 -5.32
N LEU A 158 6.30 -14.77 -6.31
CA LEU A 158 6.97 -16.03 -6.63
C LEU A 158 8.42 -15.80 -7.07
N GLU A 159 8.68 -14.80 -7.92
CA GLU A 159 10.03 -14.41 -8.32
C GLU A 159 10.90 -14.03 -7.12
N PHE A 160 10.32 -13.28 -6.16
CA PHE A 160 11.01 -12.90 -4.93
C PHE A 160 11.33 -14.12 -4.06
N GLU A 161 10.40 -15.07 -3.90
CA GLU A 161 10.66 -16.29 -3.13
C GLU A 161 11.74 -17.18 -3.79
N PHE A 162 11.85 -17.21 -5.12
CA PHE A 162 12.97 -17.87 -5.80
C PHE A 162 14.31 -17.18 -5.50
N GLN A 163 14.35 -15.85 -5.49
CA GLN A 163 15.58 -15.12 -5.13
C GLN A 163 16.00 -15.39 -3.68
N LYS A 164 15.04 -15.52 -2.74
CA LYS A 164 15.29 -15.94 -1.36
C LYS A 164 15.84 -17.36 -1.30
N ALA A 165 15.25 -18.29 -2.03
CA ALA A 165 15.70 -19.68 -2.08
C ALA A 165 17.14 -19.79 -2.62
N ASP A 166 17.46 -19.06 -3.69
CA ASP A 166 18.82 -19.01 -4.26
C ASP A 166 19.85 -18.43 -3.27
N ALA A 167 19.41 -17.52 -2.38
CA ALA A 167 20.24 -16.97 -1.30
C ALA A 167 20.30 -17.88 -0.05
N GLY A 168 19.62 -19.02 -0.04
CA GLY A 168 19.55 -19.93 1.11
C GLY A 168 18.61 -19.45 2.23
N LEU A 169 17.68 -18.53 1.92
CA LEU A 169 16.70 -17.94 2.83
C LEU A 169 15.25 -18.41 2.51
N GLY A 170 15.12 -19.49 1.74
CA GLY A 170 13.82 -20.04 1.38
C GLY A 170 13.01 -20.54 2.57
N LEU A 171 11.73 -20.69 2.36
CA LEU A 171 10.80 -21.26 3.35
C LEU A 171 11.11 -22.75 3.60
N SER A 172 10.68 -23.26 4.77
CA SER A 172 10.69 -24.70 5.02
C SER A 172 9.63 -25.43 4.16
N ASP A 173 9.82 -26.74 3.95
CA ASP A 173 8.86 -27.56 3.21
C ASP A 173 7.46 -27.48 3.81
N GLU A 174 7.34 -27.50 5.15
CA GLU A 174 6.06 -27.35 5.85
C GLU A 174 5.44 -25.96 5.63
N GLY A 175 6.28 -24.92 5.55
CA GLY A 175 5.84 -23.55 5.25
C GLY A 175 5.31 -23.43 3.84
N ILE A 176 6.00 -24.03 2.87
CA ILE A 176 5.58 -24.07 1.46
C ILE A 176 4.25 -24.83 1.31
N ASP A 177 4.14 -26.02 1.92
CA ASP A 177 2.93 -26.83 1.88
C ASP A 177 1.70 -26.09 2.48
N ALA A 178 1.91 -25.37 3.58
CA ALA A 178 0.84 -24.61 4.22
C ALA A 178 0.39 -23.41 3.34
N ILE A 179 1.31 -22.70 2.71
CA ILE A 179 1.01 -21.60 1.78
C ILE A 179 0.31 -22.14 0.53
N ALA A 180 0.83 -23.23 -0.06
CA ALA A 180 0.22 -23.88 -1.22
C ALA A 180 -1.22 -24.29 -0.93
N SER A 181 -1.47 -24.95 0.21
CA SER A 181 -2.81 -25.33 0.63
C SER A 181 -3.74 -24.13 0.84
N SER A 182 -3.20 -23.01 1.35
CA SER A 182 -3.96 -21.76 1.46
C SER A 182 -4.35 -21.22 0.09
N CYS A 183 -3.43 -21.20 -0.87
CA CYS A 183 -3.71 -20.78 -2.25
C CYS A 183 -4.73 -21.70 -2.94
N GLU A 184 -4.58 -23.02 -2.80
CA GLU A 184 -5.51 -24.01 -3.38
C GLU A 184 -6.94 -23.82 -2.88
N GLY A 185 -7.12 -23.35 -1.65
CA GLY A 185 -8.44 -23.04 -1.08
C GLY A 185 -9.20 -21.95 -1.84
N TYR A 186 -8.52 -21.13 -2.61
CA TYR A 186 -9.14 -20.09 -3.45
C TYR A 186 -9.36 -20.54 -4.90
N LEU A 187 -8.76 -21.65 -5.34
CA LEU A 187 -8.88 -22.21 -6.69
C LEU A 187 -10.13 -23.10 -6.83
N ILE A 188 -11.27 -22.51 -6.54
CA ILE A 188 -12.59 -23.16 -6.64
C ILE A 188 -13.39 -22.52 -7.78
N PRO A 189 -14.45 -23.18 -8.31
CA PRO A 189 -15.29 -22.60 -9.34
C PRO A 189 -15.78 -21.19 -8.97
N PRO A 190 -15.83 -20.24 -9.90
CA PRO A 190 -16.25 -18.86 -9.61
C PRO A 190 -17.59 -18.76 -8.89
N GLU A 191 -18.54 -19.61 -9.23
CA GLU A 191 -19.88 -19.67 -8.61
C GLU A 191 -19.89 -20.13 -7.15
N GLU A 192 -18.80 -20.76 -6.69
CA GLU A 192 -18.60 -21.19 -5.30
C GLU A 192 -17.62 -20.28 -4.54
N ASN A 193 -16.99 -19.33 -5.26
CA ASN A 193 -15.96 -18.46 -4.70
C ASN A 193 -16.59 -17.33 -3.90
N PHE A 194 -16.12 -17.14 -2.66
CA PHE A 194 -16.62 -16.09 -1.77
C PHE A 194 -16.40 -14.67 -2.31
N LEU A 195 -15.43 -14.45 -3.20
CA LEU A 195 -15.22 -13.16 -3.87
C LEU A 195 -16.40 -12.84 -4.78
N THR A 196 -16.97 -13.82 -5.49
CA THR A 196 -18.16 -13.63 -6.30
C THR A 196 -19.38 -13.32 -5.43
N GLU A 197 -19.58 -14.10 -4.35
CA GLU A 197 -20.69 -13.85 -3.41
C GLU A 197 -20.58 -12.44 -2.78
N SER A 198 -19.38 -12.04 -2.32
CA SER A 198 -19.20 -10.72 -1.72
C SER A 198 -19.32 -9.58 -2.73
N PHE A 199 -18.92 -9.79 -3.98
CA PHE A 199 -19.10 -8.81 -5.07
C PHE A 199 -20.59 -8.62 -5.35
N ASP A 200 -21.36 -9.69 -5.53
CA ASP A 200 -22.81 -9.63 -5.79
C ASP A 200 -23.54 -8.91 -4.64
N ALA A 201 -23.24 -9.27 -3.40
CA ALA A 201 -23.84 -8.64 -2.22
C ALA A 201 -23.55 -7.12 -2.16
N ARG A 202 -22.34 -6.70 -2.52
CA ARG A 202 -21.97 -5.26 -2.59
C ARG A 202 -22.69 -4.54 -3.72
N LEU A 203 -22.86 -5.19 -4.89
CA LEU A 203 -23.64 -4.64 -5.99
C LEU A 203 -25.11 -4.45 -5.61
N GLU A 204 -25.72 -5.38 -4.87
CA GLU A 204 -27.10 -5.25 -4.41
C GLU A 204 -27.30 -4.05 -3.48
N THR A 205 -26.30 -3.76 -2.64
CA THR A 205 -26.33 -2.63 -1.69
C THR A 205 -25.86 -1.32 -2.29
N PHE A 206 -25.24 -1.34 -3.48
CA PHE A 206 -24.72 -0.15 -4.15
C PHE A 206 -25.83 0.84 -4.50
N SER A 207 -25.79 2.02 -3.87
CA SER A 207 -26.84 3.04 -4.01
C SER A 207 -26.43 4.24 -4.89
N GLY A 208 -25.40 4.11 -5.70
CA GLY A 208 -24.74 5.17 -6.48
C GLY A 208 -25.58 5.82 -7.61
N GLY A 209 -26.87 6.05 -7.37
CA GLY A 209 -27.76 6.84 -8.25
C GLY A 209 -28.24 6.12 -9.51
N GLN A 210 -27.81 4.90 -9.76
CA GLN A 210 -28.31 4.02 -10.82
C GLN A 210 -28.78 2.69 -10.22
N SER A 211 -29.87 2.15 -10.77
CA SER A 211 -30.39 0.84 -10.32
C SER A 211 -29.34 -0.24 -10.51
N ALA A 212 -29.22 -1.15 -9.54
CA ALA A 212 -28.30 -2.31 -9.59
C ALA A 212 -28.45 -3.13 -10.90
N LYS A 213 -29.62 -3.07 -11.57
CA LYS A 213 -29.87 -3.72 -12.86
C LYS A 213 -29.15 -3.07 -14.04
N ASP A 214 -28.85 -1.76 -13.97
CA ASP A 214 -28.09 -1.06 -15.02
C ASP A 214 -26.60 -1.37 -14.91
N ASN A 215 -26.12 -1.71 -13.71
CA ASN A 215 -24.73 -2.09 -13.43
C ASN A 215 -24.44 -3.56 -13.80
N ALA A 216 -25.43 -4.44 -13.74
CA ALA A 216 -25.30 -5.86 -14.16
C ALA A 216 -25.01 -6.01 -15.66
N GLY A 217 -25.32 -4.99 -16.48
CA GLY A 217 -24.95 -4.94 -17.90
C GLY A 217 -23.45 -4.77 -18.17
N LEU A 218 -22.65 -4.39 -17.16
CA LEU A 218 -21.18 -4.27 -17.26
C LEU A 218 -20.43 -5.61 -17.10
N LEU A 219 -21.12 -6.65 -16.63
CA LEU A 219 -20.54 -7.97 -16.34
C LEU A 219 -20.83 -9.02 -17.40
N THR A 220 -21.52 -8.66 -18.50
CA THR A 220 -21.96 -9.60 -19.55
C THR A 220 -21.22 -9.44 -20.88
N ASP A 221 -20.23 -8.56 -20.99
CA ASP A 221 -19.32 -8.40 -22.12
C ASP A 221 -17.86 -8.69 -21.68
#